data_9ff8af440293fbc8523da0da70a2fdec
#
_entry.id   9ff8af440293fbc8523da0da70a2fdec
#
_cell.length_a   1.000
_cell.length_b   1.000
_cell.length_c   1.000
_cell.angle_alpha   90.00
_cell.angle_beta   90.00
_cell.angle_gamma   90.00
#
_symmetry.space_group_name_H-M   'P 1'
#
loop_
_entity.id
_entity.type
_entity.pdbx_description
1 polymer ?
#
loop_
_entity_poly.entity_id
_entity_poly.type
_entity_poly.pdbx_seq_one_letter_code
_entity_poly.pdbx_strand_id
1 'polypeptide(L)'
;MEEFLSEISYVQVPAYRFAKKSKISQNPEDEVIAEMMDWMKQNNLAPENSRGIGYDIPVSKEYQEKGCRGYAFCQSIPEDFDIQDDVEVIQFQGGHYAKLRIDNPMEDPFKKIPAGWNHLMETLKERNLLDHNWGEGTCFEECLMTDKGQIMDIYIRVKEAF
;
A
#
# COMPACT_ATOMS: atom_id res chain seq x y z
N MET A 1 -12.61 -14.69 -13.90
CA MET A 1 -12.02 -13.47 -13.29
C MET A 1 -13.02 -12.32 -13.44
N GLU A 2 -13.12 -11.47 -12.44
CA GLU A 2 -14.04 -10.35 -12.50
C GLU A 2 -13.53 -9.27 -13.47
N GLU A 3 -14.45 -8.60 -14.15
CA GLU A 3 -14.10 -7.59 -15.16
C GLU A 3 -13.32 -6.41 -14.63
N PHE A 4 -13.49 -6.10 -13.33
CA PHE A 4 -12.80 -4.98 -12.69
C PHE A 4 -11.37 -5.33 -12.23
N LEU A 5 -10.92 -6.58 -12.42
CA LEU A 5 -9.57 -7.02 -12.09
C LEU A 5 -8.74 -7.19 -13.35
N SER A 6 -7.49 -6.72 -13.31
CA SER A 6 -6.53 -6.92 -14.38
C SER A 6 -5.95 -8.34 -14.35
N GLU A 7 -5.15 -8.67 -15.34
CA GLU A 7 -4.26 -9.82 -15.25
C GLU A 7 -3.19 -9.54 -14.19
N ILE A 8 -2.66 -10.59 -13.59
CA ILE A 8 -1.55 -10.50 -12.66
C ILE A 8 -0.25 -10.31 -13.44
N SER A 9 0.51 -9.27 -13.09
CA SER A 9 1.84 -9.04 -13.64
C SER A 9 2.89 -9.20 -12.55
N TYR A 10 4.13 -9.43 -12.95
CA TYR A 10 5.27 -9.59 -12.05
C TYR A 10 6.24 -8.46 -12.32
N VAL A 11 6.53 -7.69 -11.29
CA VAL A 11 7.31 -6.46 -11.45
C VAL A 11 8.42 -6.40 -10.40
N GLN A 12 9.47 -5.66 -10.72
CA GLN A 12 10.47 -5.33 -9.74
C GLN A 12 10.17 -3.93 -9.20
N VAL A 13 9.98 -3.83 -7.88
CA VAL A 13 9.75 -2.55 -7.22
C VAL A 13 11.11 -2.07 -6.69
N PRO A 14 11.52 -0.85 -7.04
CA PRO A 14 12.82 -0.34 -6.58
C PRO A 14 12.81 -0.04 -5.09
N ALA A 15 14.01 0.15 -4.53
CA ALA A 15 14.15 0.60 -3.16
C ALA A 15 13.73 2.07 -3.04
N TYR A 16 13.16 2.42 -1.90
CA TYR A 16 12.72 3.79 -1.60
C TYR A 16 13.07 4.17 -0.18
N ARG A 17 13.28 5.46 0.02
CA ARG A 17 13.26 6.06 1.34
C ARG A 17 11.87 6.65 1.53
N PHE A 18 11.13 6.18 2.54
CA PHE A 18 9.77 6.60 2.80
C PHE A 18 9.64 7.35 4.11
N ALA A 19 8.88 8.45 4.10
CA ALA A 19 8.28 9.00 5.32
C ALA A 19 7.00 8.21 5.59
N LYS A 20 6.82 7.76 6.82
CA LYS A 20 5.70 6.90 7.20
C LYS A 20 4.90 7.55 8.33
N LYS A 21 3.59 7.54 8.18
CA LYS A 21 2.64 7.83 9.25
C LYS A 21 1.69 6.66 9.40
N SER A 22 1.26 6.38 10.62
CA SER A 22 0.30 5.30 10.88
C SER A 22 -0.79 5.80 11.81
N LYS A 23 -1.94 5.12 11.76
CA LYS A 23 -3.11 5.49 12.53
C LYS A 23 -3.89 4.25 12.93
N ILE A 24 -4.41 4.26 14.14
CA ILE A 24 -5.35 3.25 14.60
C ILE A 24 -6.64 3.98 14.98
N SER A 25 -7.70 3.81 14.19
CA SER A 25 -8.98 4.47 14.38
C SER A 25 -10.07 3.73 13.62
N GLN A 26 -11.28 4.28 13.65
CA GLN A 26 -12.38 3.71 12.89
C GLN A 26 -12.29 4.03 11.39
N ASN A 27 -11.54 5.07 11.02
CA ASN A 27 -11.34 5.46 9.61
C ASN A 27 -9.87 5.86 9.39
N PRO A 28 -8.92 4.93 9.57
CA PRO A 28 -7.51 5.27 9.60
C PRO A 28 -6.95 5.72 8.25
N GLU A 29 -7.48 5.19 7.13
CA GLU A 29 -6.98 5.51 5.80
C GLU A 29 -7.11 7.01 5.50
N ASP A 30 -8.32 7.55 5.62
CA ASP A 30 -8.58 8.96 5.31
C ASP A 30 -7.83 9.88 6.27
N GLU A 31 -7.79 9.52 7.55
CA GLU A 31 -7.14 10.33 8.57
C GLU A 31 -5.62 10.39 8.36
N VAL A 32 -4.97 9.25 8.13
CA VAL A 32 -3.51 9.23 8.00
C VAL A 32 -3.06 9.83 6.67
N ILE A 33 -3.83 9.66 5.60
CA ILE A 33 -3.50 10.28 4.31
C ILE A 33 -3.57 11.79 4.42
N ALA A 34 -4.60 12.32 5.08
CA ALA A 34 -4.71 13.77 5.31
C ALA A 34 -3.53 14.30 6.13
N GLU A 35 -3.14 13.59 7.19
CA GLU A 35 -1.99 13.96 8.01
C GLU A 35 -0.69 13.95 7.20
N MET A 36 -0.50 12.97 6.32
CA MET A 36 0.68 12.89 5.45
C MET A 36 0.70 14.03 4.44
N MET A 37 -0.45 14.37 3.84
CA MET A 37 -0.52 15.48 2.88
C MET A 37 -0.17 16.81 3.55
N ASP A 38 -0.66 17.03 4.76
CA ASP A 38 -0.32 18.22 5.54
C ASP A 38 1.18 18.28 5.84
N TRP A 39 1.76 17.15 6.25
CA TRP A 39 3.19 17.06 6.54
C TRP A 39 4.03 17.37 5.30
N MET A 40 3.66 16.82 4.15
CA MET A 40 4.36 17.09 2.89
C MET A 40 4.29 18.57 2.52
N LYS A 41 3.12 19.17 2.67
CA LYS A 41 2.94 20.60 2.38
C LYS A 41 3.82 21.45 3.28
N GLN A 42 3.88 21.14 4.58
CA GLN A 42 4.72 21.87 5.54
C GLN A 42 6.21 21.74 5.20
N ASN A 43 6.61 20.67 4.54
CA ASN A 43 8.00 20.42 4.19
C ASN A 43 8.32 20.71 2.70
N ASN A 44 7.40 21.38 2.00
CA ASN A 44 7.54 21.75 0.58
C ASN A 44 7.81 20.55 -0.33
N LEU A 45 7.21 19.40 0.00
CA LEU A 45 7.28 18.19 -0.81
C LEU A 45 6.00 18.06 -1.62
N ALA A 46 6.13 17.77 -2.92
CA ALA A 46 5.00 17.63 -3.83
C ALA A 46 4.60 16.17 -3.96
N PRO A 47 3.36 15.78 -3.57
CA PRO A 47 2.91 14.39 -3.69
C PRO A 47 2.99 13.84 -5.11
N GLU A 48 2.74 14.68 -6.12
CA GLU A 48 2.79 14.29 -7.52
C GLU A 48 4.19 13.87 -8.00
N ASN A 49 5.24 14.26 -7.28
CA ASN A 49 6.63 13.89 -7.58
C ASN A 49 7.12 12.74 -6.69
N SER A 50 6.20 12.04 -6.04
CA SER A 50 6.51 11.06 -5.00
C SER A 50 5.57 9.88 -5.15
N ARG A 51 5.99 8.71 -4.66
CA ARG A 51 5.17 7.51 -4.67
C ARG A 51 4.54 7.32 -3.30
N GLY A 52 3.21 7.13 -3.28
CA GLY A 52 2.46 6.86 -2.05
C GLY A 52 1.99 5.42 -2.04
N ILE A 53 2.28 4.71 -0.96
CA ILE A 53 1.81 3.34 -0.76
C ILE A 53 1.19 3.21 0.63
N GLY A 54 0.28 2.25 0.78
CA GLY A 54 -0.36 2.01 2.05
C GLY A 54 -0.50 0.52 2.34
N TYR A 55 -0.61 0.20 3.61
CA TYR A 55 -0.84 -1.19 4.04
C TYR A 55 -1.45 -1.22 5.43
N ASP A 56 -2.20 -2.29 5.70
CA ASP A 56 -2.80 -2.50 7.01
C ASP A 56 -1.71 -2.86 8.03
N ILE A 57 -1.89 -2.36 9.25
CA ILE A 57 -1.06 -2.76 10.38
C ILE A 57 -1.92 -3.47 11.43
N PRO A 58 -1.35 -4.43 12.17
CA PRO A 58 -2.12 -5.14 13.17
C PRO A 58 -2.52 -4.24 14.34
N VAL A 59 -3.69 -4.50 14.90
CA VAL A 59 -4.18 -3.79 16.09
C VAL A 59 -4.55 -4.80 17.17
N SER A 60 -4.54 -4.35 18.41
CA SER A 60 -4.91 -5.18 19.55
C SER A 60 -6.40 -5.57 19.47
N LYS A 61 -6.76 -6.65 20.15
CA LYS A 61 -8.14 -7.11 20.23
C LYS A 61 -9.06 -6.04 20.81
N GLU A 62 -8.58 -5.28 21.78
CA GLU A 62 -9.32 -4.18 22.39
C GLU A 62 -9.74 -3.13 21.33
N TYR A 63 -8.81 -2.74 20.46
CA TYR A 63 -9.11 -1.80 19.37
C TYR A 63 -10.05 -2.41 18.33
N GLN A 64 -9.89 -3.70 18.01
CA GLN A 64 -10.79 -4.39 17.08
C GLN A 64 -12.23 -4.40 17.60
N GLU A 65 -12.42 -4.62 18.88
CA GLU A 65 -13.74 -4.60 19.51
C GLU A 65 -14.40 -3.23 19.46
N LYS A 66 -13.61 -2.16 19.38
CA LYS A 66 -14.09 -0.78 19.21
C LYS A 66 -14.32 -0.41 17.75
N GLY A 67 -14.16 -1.36 16.82
CA GLY A 67 -14.29 -1.11 15.39
C GLY A 67 -13.10 -0.38 14.79
N CYS A 68 -11.97 -0.35 15.48
CA CYS A 68 -10.76 0.30 14.99
C CYS A 68 -9.94 -0.63 14.11
N ARG A 69 -9.29 -0.03 13.12
CA ARG A 69 -8.33 -0.70 12.24
C ARG A 69 -7.04 0.11 12.25
N GLY A 70 -5.95 -0.51 11.85
CA GLY A 70 -4.67 0.16 11.73
C GLY A 70 -4.25 0.27 10.28
N TYR A 71 -3.69 1.40 9.91
CA TYR A 71 -3.22 1.65 8.56
C TYR A 71 -1.96 2.50 8.58
N ALA A 72 -0.99 2.13 7.75
CA ALA A 72 0.23 2.90 7.54
C ALA A 72 0.21 3.48 6.12
N PHE A 73 0.59 4.74 5.99
CA PHE A 73 0.75 5.40 4.70
C PHE A 73 2.16 5.93 4.58
N CYS A 74 2.81 5.60 3.48
CA CYS A 74 4.20 5.93 3.21
C CYS A 74 4.29 6.76 1.94
N GLN A 75 5.10 7.82 1.99
CA GLN A 75 5.32 8.70 0.85
C GLN A 75 6.82 8.78 0.60
N SER A 76 7.26 8.50 -0.63
CA SER A 76 8.69 8.52 -0.93
C SER A 76 9.25 9.93 -0.81
N ILE A 77 10.46 10.03 -0.25
CA ILE A 77 11.15 11.31 -0.05
C ILE A 77 12.55 11.23 -0.68
N PRO A 78 13.12 12.38 -1.09
CA PRO A 78 14.47 12.38 -1.63
C PRO A 78 15.48 11.83 -0.63
N GLU A 79 16.51 11.16 -1.14
CA GLU A 79 17.57 10.57 -0.31
C GLU A 79 18.30 11.62 0.54
N ASP A 80 18.40 12.84 0.04
CA ASP A 80 19.09 13.96 0.71
C ASP A 80 18.14 14.84 1.54
N PHE A 81 16.85 14.49 1.62
CA PHE A 81 15.90 15.26 2.40
C PHE A 81 16.19 15.10 3.89
N ASP A 82 16.38 16.23 4.58
CA ASP A 82 16.69 16.25 6.00
C ASP A 82 15.39 16.33 6.83
N ILE A 83 15.13 15.27 7.58
CA ILE A 83 13.94 15.17 8.44
C ILE A 83 14.20 15.98 9.71
N GLN A 84 13.35 16.98 9.97
CA GLN A 84 13.48 17.88 11.13
C GLN A 84 12.49 17.56 12.26
N ASP A 85 11.59 16.63 12.05
CA ASP A 85 10.54 16.28 13.00
C ASP A 85 10.49 14.78 13.29
N ASP A 86 9.46 14.36 14.03
CA ASP A 86 9.33 12.99 14.53
C ASP A 86 8.70 12.00 13.52
N VAL A 87 8.59 12.37 12.24
CA VAL A 87 8.04 11.44 11.26
C VAL A 87 8.95 10.21 11.15
N GLU A 88 8.36 9.04 11.13
CA GLU A 88 9.11 7.80 10.97
C GLU A 88 9.66 7.69 9.54
N VAL A 89 10.91 7.26 9.41
CA VAL A 89 11.55 7.04 8.10
C VAL A 89 11.87 5.57 7.98
N ILE A 90 11.45 4.96 6.88
CA ILE A 90 11.77 3.56 6.60
C ILE A 90 12.56 3.45 5.30
N GLN A 91 13.47 2.48 5.27
CA GLN A 91 14.21 2.12 4.05
C GLN A 91 13.53 0.91 3.45
N PHE A 92 12.75 1.16 2.41
CA PHE A 92 12.05 0.10 1.68
C PHE A 92 13.02 -0.54 0.70
N GLN A 93 13.24 -1.86 0.86
CA GLN A 93 14.28 -2.56 0.10
C GLN A 93 13.87 -2.86 -1.34
N GLY A 94 12.58 -2.78 -1.65
CA GLY A 94 12.11 -3.21 -2.94
C GLY A 94 12.09 -4.73 -3.08
N GLY A 95 12.03 -5.21 -4.30
CA GLY A 95 12.06 -6.64 -4.59
C GLY A 95 11.09 -7.03 -5.69
N HIS A 96 10.90 -8.33 -5.83
CA HIS A 96 9.98 -8.89 -6.82
C HIS A 96 8.57 -8.98 -6.25
N TYR A 97 7.60 -8.48 -6.99
CA TYR A 97 6.21 -8.40 -6.56
C TYR A 97 5.27 -8.89 -7.66
N ALA A 98 4.22 -9.56 -7.24
CA ALA A 98 3.05 -9.77 -8.09
C ALA A 98 2.13 -8.57 -7.91
N LYS A 99 1.60 -8.08 -9.00
CA LYS A 99 0.77 -6.87 -9.05
C LYS A 99 -0.56 -7.17 -9.73
N LEU A 100 -1.63 -6.67 -9.15
CA LEU A 100 -2.98 -6.77 -9.70
C LEU A 100 -3.64 -5.41 -9.60
N ARG A 101 -4.31 -4.99 -10.68
CA ARG A 101 -5.04 -3.72 -10.70
C ARG A 101 -6.53 -3.94 -10.48
N ILE A 102 -7.09 -3.11 -9.62
CA ILE A 102 -8.53 -3.06 -9.36
C ILE A 102 -9.06 -1.75 -9.92
N ASP A 103 -10.00 -1.83 -10.87
CA ASP A 103 -10.61 -0.65 -11.48
C ASP A 103 -11.74 -0.11 -10.60
N ASN A 104 -11.76 1.20 -10.41
CA ASN A 104 -12.80 1.92 -9.66
C ASN A 104 -13.15 1.23 -8.33
N PRO A 105 -12.16 1.06 -7.44
CA PRO A 105 -12.36 0.27 -6.22
C PRO A 105 -13.45 0.85 -5.30
N MET A 106 -13.63 2.17 -5.32
CA MET A 106 -14.59 2.84 -4.41
C MET A 106 -16.05 2.76 -4.86
N GLU A 107 -16.33 2.26 -6.07
CA GLU A 107 -17.71 2.00 -6.50
C GLU A 107 -18.37 0.91 -5.66
N ASP A 108 -17.60 -0.08 -5.24
CA ASP A 108 -18.06 -1.16 -4.36
C ASP A 108 -16.86 -1.73 -3.61
N PRO A 109 -16.30 -0.99 -2.64
CA PRO A 109 -15.04 -1.36 -2.01
C PRO A 109 -15.11 -2.68 -1.24
N PHE A 110 -16.25 -2.99 -0.63
CA PHE A 110 -16.41 -4.23 0.14
C PHE A 110 -16.50 -5.47 -0.73
N LYS A 111 -16.74 -5.32 -2.03
CA LYS A 111 -16.71 -6.41 -3.01
C LYS A 111 -15.38 -6.44 -3.76
N LYS A 112 -14.99 -5.30 -4.34
CA LYS A 112 -13.87 -5.22 -5.28
C LYS A 112 -12.51 -5.42 -4.61
N ILE A 113 -12.28 -4.78 -3.48
CA ILE A 113 -10.99 -4.85 -2.81
C ILE A 113 -10.71 -6.25 -2.27
N PRO A 114 -11.63 -6.89 -1.52
CA PRO A 114 -11.41 -8.27 -1.11
C PRO A 114 -11.27 -9.25 -2.27
N ALA A 115 -12.04 -9.06 -3.35
CA ALA A 115 -11.93 -9.92 -4.53
C ALA A 115 -10.54 -9.86 -5.15
N GLY A 116 -9.95 -8.66 -5.24
CA GLY A 116 -8.59 -8.48 -5.75
C GLY A 116 -7.55 -9.18 -4.90
N TRP A 117 -7.57 -8.94 -3.59
CA TRP A 117 -6.63 -9.57 -2.66
C TRP A 117 -6.76 -11.10 -2.65
N ASN A 118 -7.99 -11.61 -2.62
CA ASN A 118 -8.23 -13.05 -2.63
C ASN A 118 -7.71 -13.69 -3.91
N HIS A 119 -8.01 -13.09 -5.06
CA HIS A 119 -7.56 -13.63 -6.34
C HIS A 119 -6.03 -13.65 -6.43
N LEU A 120 -5.38 -12.56 -6.05
CA LEU A 120 -3.92 -12.48 -6.06
C LEU A 120 -3.31 -13.51 -5.11
N MET A 121 -3.79 -13.58 -3.88
CA MET A 121 -3.27 -14.49 -2.86
C MET A 121 -3.44 -15.96 -3.28
N GLU A 122 -4.62 -16.35 -3.74
CA GLU A 122 -4.90 -17.72 -4.17
C GLU A 122 -4.02 -18.13 -5.36
N THR A 123 -3.86 -17.23 -6.34
CA THR A 123 -3.02 -17.52 -7.50
C THR A 123 -1.56 -17.73 -7.09
N LEU A 124 -1.05 -16.92 -6.19
CA LEU A 124 0.34 -17.05 -5.74
C LEU A 124 0.55 -18.32 -4.90
N LYS A 125 -0.44 -18.72 -4.12
CA LYS A 125 -0.39 -19.98 -3.37
C LYS A 125 -0.35 -21.17 -4.33
N GLU A 126 -1.24 -21.19 -5.33
CA GLU A 126 -1.31 -22.25 -6.34
C GLU A 126 0.01 -22.39 -7.10
N ARG A 127 0.66 -21.27 -7.40
CA ARG A 127 1.92 -21.24 -8.14
C ARG A 127 3.15 -21.41 -7.24
N ASN A 128 2.94 -21.51 -5.92
CA ASN A 128 4.03 -21.60 -4.92
C ASN A 128 5.04 -20.46 -5.04
N LEU A 129 4.53 -19.23 -5.20
CA LEU A 129 5.36 -18.03 -5.39
C LEU A 129 5.43 -17.13 -4.17
N LEU A 130 4.68 -17.41 -3.11
CA LEU A 130 4.70 -16.56 -1.90
C LEU A 130 6.07 -16.60 -1.23
N ASP A 131 6.58 -15.42 -0.88
CA ASP A 131 7.77 -15.29 -0.06
C ASP A 131 7.41 -15.70 1.37
N HIS A 132 8.26 -16.49 2.00
CA HIS A 132 8.03 -16.95 3.39
C HIS A 132 8.41 -15.89 4.44
N ASN A 133 9.11 -14.84 4.04
CA ASN A 133 9.54 -13.76 4.94
C ASN A 133 8.50 -12.65 4.98
N TRP A 134 7.40 -12.90 5.70
CA TRP A 134 6.34 -11.92 5.85
C TRP A 134 6.74 -10.83 6.84
N GLY A 135 6.43 -9.60 6.49
CA GLY A 135 6.69 -8.46 7.34
C GLY A 135 6.20 -7.18 6.70
N GLU A 136 6.65 -6.07 7.22
CA GLU A 136 6.30 -4.75 6.69
C GLU A 136 6.80 -4.63 5.25
N GLY A 137 5.93 -4.20 4.35
CA GLY A 137 6.23 -4.07 2.92
C GLY A 137 6.04 -5.33 2.09
N THR A 138 5.65 -6.46 2.69
CA THR A 138 5.34 -7.69 1.93
C THR A 138 4.10 -7.48 1.07
N CYS A 139 3.08 -6.83 1.62
CA CYS A 139 1.84 -6.49 0.92
C CYS A 139 1.63 -4.99 1.01
N PHE A 140 1.26 -4.36 -0.08
CA PHE A 140 0.88 -2.95 -0.05
C PHE A 140 -0.04 -2.61 -1.22
N GLU A 141 -0.69 -1.48 -1.11
CA GLU A 141 -1.59 -0.96 -2.14
C GLU A 141 -1.17 0.45 -2.54
N GLU A 142 -1.50 0.81 -3.77
CA GLU A 142 -1.21 2.13 -4.32
C GLU A 142 -2.45 2.61 -5.07
N CYS A 143 -3.03 3.72 -4.62
CA CYS A 143 -4.19 4.31 -5.27
C CYS A 143 -3.74 5.40 -6.24
N LEU A 144 -4.19 5.30 -7.48
CA LEU A 144 -3.82 6.22 -8.55
C LEU A 144 -5.07 6.72 -9.26
N MET A 145 -5.00 7.93 -9.79
CA MET A 145 -6.05 8.47 -10.64
C MET A 145 -5.61 8.39 -12.10
N THR A 146 -6.46 7.84 -12.94
CA THR A 146 -6.22 7.72 -14.38
C THR A 146 -7.31 8.45 -15.16
N ASP A 147 -7.12 8.57 -16.48
CA ASP A 147 -8.12 9.16 -17.38
C ASP A 147 -9.46 8.41 -17.34
N LYS A 148 -9.43 7.13 -16.94
CA LYS A 148 -10.61 6.27 -16.86
C LYS A 148 -11.19 6.18 -15.45
N GLY A 149 -10.65 6.94 -14.49
CA GLY A 149 -11.08 6.95 -13.11
C GLY A 149 -10.01 6.46 -12.15
N GLN A 150 -10.41 6.22 -10.91
CA GLN A 150 -9.52 5.76 -9.85
C GLN A 150 -9.22 4.28 -10.02
N ILE A 151 -7.96 3.94 -9.75
CA ILE A 151 -7.51 2.53 -9.72
C ILE A 151 -6.77 2.27 -8.41
N MET A 152 -6.71 1.01 -8.03
CA MET A 152 -5.88 0.55 -6.93
C MET A 152 -5.01 -0.60 -7.43
N ASP A 153 -3.71 -0.43 -7.36
CA ASP A 153 -2.76 -1.50 -7.63
C ASP A 153 -2.39 -2.15 -6.31
N ILE A 154 -2.53 -3.46 -6.23
CA ILE A 154 -2.16 -4.22 -5.05
C ILE A 154 -0.96 -5.09 -5.36
N TYR A 155 -0.09 -5.25 -4.36
CA TYR A 155 1.21 -5.91 -4.52
C TYR A 155 1.42 -6.93 -3.41
N ILE A 156 1.94 -8.09 -3.78
CA ILE A 156 2.42 -9.10 -2.81
C ILE A 156 3.82 -9.51 -3.24
N ARG A 157 4.77 -9.48 -2.30
CA ARG A 157 6.14 -9.90 -2.57
C ARG A 157 6.18 -11.39 -2.88
N VAL A 158 6.97 -11.73 -3.90
CA VAL A 158 7.11 -13.11 -4.37
C VAL A 158 8.59 -13.55 -4.31
N LYS A 159 8.81 -14.85 -4.42
CA LYS A 159 10.14 -15.42 -4.53
C LYS A 159 10.83 -14.89 -5.79
N GLU A 160 12.15 -14.76 -5.75
CA GLU A 160 12.91 -14.17 -6.85
C GLU A 160 12.94 -15.01 -8.14
N ALA A 161 12.60 -16.27 -8.05
CA ALA A 161 12.71 -17.18 -9.19
C ALA A 161 11.44 -17.23 -10.02
N PHE A 162 11.36 -16.39 -11.03
CA PHE A 162 10.34 -16.49 -12.08
C PHE A 162 10.87 -15.96 -13.42
#